data_df5a0754590f82b724894fc59f44b2e0
#
_entry.id   df5a0754590f82b724894fc59f44b2e0
#
_cell.length_a   1.000
_cell.length_b   1.000
_cell.length_c   1.000
_cell.angle_alpha   90.00
_cell.angle_beta   90.00
_cell.angle_gamma   90.00
#
_symmetry.space_group_name_H-M   'P 1'
#
loop_
_entity.id
_entity.type
_entity.pdbx_description
1 polymer ?
#
loop_
_entity_poly.entity_id
_entity_poly.type
_entity_poly.pdbx_seq_one_letter_code
_entity_poly.pdbx_strand_id
1 'polypeptide(L)'
;VIIKNNKACGVLLDNGDRIEAKIIVSNLNPSLLYNQLIRERELPLDFSRRMKNYKNGSGTFRMNVALDKLPEFTCLSNQIRSNSDYLTGGIIIAPTCEYIDKAYLDSKQNGWSKEPIVEMLIPTTLDRTLAPKGKHVASLFCQQFDPNVDWDSKREIVADLIIDTVEIYSPGFKNSILGKQILSPLDLERVFGLV
;
A
#
# COMPACT_ATOMS: atom_id res chain seq x y z
N VAL A 1 -24.47 6.43 4.68
CA VAL A 1 -25.42 5.68 3.85
C VAL A 1 -26.84 6.00 4.29
N ILE A 2 -27.77 6.18 3.33
CA ILE A 2 -29.19 6.39 3.62
C ILE A 2 -29.89 5.03 3.57
N ILE A 3 -30.56 4.67 4.68
CA ILE A 3 -31.29 3.41 4.81
C ILE A 3 -32.77 3.73 5.03
N LYS A 4 -33.66 3.10 4.24
CA LYS A 4 -35.13 3.15 4.41
C LYS A 4 -35.67 1.72 4.32
N ASN A 5 -36.51 1.31 5.25
CA ASN A 5 -37.14 -0.01 5.28
C ASN A 5 -36.10 -1.16 5.16
N ASN A 6 -34.99 -1.10 5.91
CA ASN A 6 -33.89 -2.04 5.90
C ASN A 6 -33.17 -2.20 4.54
N LYS A 7 -33.25 -1.19 3.65
CA LYS A 7 -32.55 -1.17 2.36
C LYS A 7 -31.74 0.10 2.23
N ALA A 8 -30.50 -0.04 1.76
CA ALA A 8 -29.71 1.09 1.33
C ALA A 8 -30.36 1.70 0.06
N CYS A 9 -30.61 2.99 0.06
CA CYS A 9 -31.30 3.69 -1.01
C CYS A 9 -30.59 4.97 -1.47
N GLY A 10 -29.44 5.29 -0.90
CA GLY A 10 -28.67 6.46 -1.29
C GLY A 10 -27.51 6.73 -0.35
N VAL A 11 -26.81 7.81 -0.64
CA VAL A 11 -25.74 8.37 0.19
C VAL A 11 -26.02 9.85 0.45
N LEU A 12 -25.58 10.34 1.60
CA LEU A 12 -25.51 11.74 1.95
C LEU A 12 -24.05 12.17 1.89
N LEU A 13 -23.74 13.18 1.12
CA LEU A 13 -22.41 13.77 1.02
C LEU A 13 -22.20 14.81 2.14
N ASP A 14 -20.94 15.13 2.42
CA ASP A 14 -20.57 16.09 3.47
C ASP A 14 -21.09 17.52 3.19
N ASN A 15 -21.27 17.86 1.91
CA ASN A 15 -21.89 19.13 1.49
C ASN A 15 -23.43 19.17 1.66
N GLY A 16 -24.04 18.08 2.14
CA GLY A 16 -25.48 17.94 2.35
C GLY A 16 -26.28 17.40 1.15
N ASP A 17 -25.63 17.16 0.01
CA ASP A 17 -26.30 16.60 -1.17
C ASP A 17 -26.70 15.14 -0.94
N ARG A 18 -27.87 14.77 -1.46
CA ARG A 18 -28.39 13.40 -1.43
C ARG A 18 -28.34 12.79 -2.81
N ILE A 19 -27.70 11.65 -2.90
CA ILE A 19 -27.66 10.85 -4.13
C ILE A 19 -28.48 9.59 -3.89
N GLU A 20 -29.60 9.45 -4.58
CA GLU A 20 -30.44 8.25 -4.51
C GLU A 20 -29.99 7.22 -5.53
N ALA A 21 -29.95 5.94 -5.11
CA ALA A 21 -29.59 4.83 -5.99
C ALA A 21 -30.30 3.54 -5.55
N LYS A 22 -30.59 2.66 -6.50
CA LYS A 22 -31.17 1.34 -6.24
C LYS A 22 -30.18 0.38 -5.59
N ILE A 23 -28.89 0.56 -5.87
CA ILE A 23 -27.77 -0.27 -5.39
C ILE A 23 -26.66 0.67 -4.92
N ILE A 24 -26.13 0.42 -3.74
CA ILE A 24 -24.95 1.11 -3.20
C ILE A 24 -23.81 0.08 -3.13
N VAL A 25 -22.72 0.38 -3.82
CA VAL A 25 -21.50 -0.43 -3.80
C VAL A 25 -20.44 0.30 -2.98
N SER A 26 -19.83 -0.39 -2.04
CA SER A 26 -18.76 0.16 -1.20
C SER A 26 -17.53 -0.74 -1.24
N ASN A 27 -16.37 -0.17 -1.53
CA ASN A 27 -15.05 -0.79 -1.41
C ASN A 27 -14.28 -0.27 -0.19
N LEU A 28 -14.96 0.40 0.73
CA LEU A 28 -14.37 0.91 1.96
C LEU A 28 -14.04 -0.23 2.93
N ASN A 29 -13.08 0.02 3.83
CA ASN A 29 -12.84 -0.88 4.96
C ASN A 29 -14.15 -1.12 5.73
N PRO A 30 -14.47 -2.38 6.11
CA PRO A 30 -15.69 -2.69 6.84
C PRO A 30 -15.87 -1.88 8.13
N SER A 31 -14.79 -1.59 8.85
CA SER A 31 -14.85 -0.77 10.05
C SER A 31 -15.35 0.65 9.76
N LEU A 32 -14.85 1.30 8.70
CA LEU A 32 -15.34 2.61 8.26
C LEU A 32 -16.82 2.54 7.87
N LEU A 33 -17.17 1.60 7.03
CA LEU A 33 -18.54 1.48 6.53
C LEU A 33 -19.55 1.27 7.64
N TYR A 34 -19.31 0.28 8.50
CA TYR A 34 -20.29 -0.17 9.49
C TYR A 34 -20.22 0.55 10.83
N ASN A 35 -19.08 1.13 11.23
CA ASN A 35 -18.97 1.86 12.48
C ASN A 35 -19.15 3.39 12.31
N GLN A 36 -18.97 3.92 11.09
CA GLN A 36 -19.05 5.37 10.87
C GLN A 36 -20.15 5.79 9.89
N LEU A 37 -20.31 5.07 8.76
CA LEU A 37 -21.19 5.51 7.68
C LEU A 37 -22.60 4.90 7.73
N ILE A 38 -22.80 3.86 8.52
CA ILE A 38 -24.12 3.27 8.78
C ILE A 38 -24.45 3.44 10.27
N ARG A 39 -25.64 3.96 10.57
CA ARG A 39 -26.06 4.14 11.96
C ARG A 39 -26.20 2.78 12.63
N GLU A 40 -25.71 2.64 13.85
CA GLU A 40 -25.73 1.37 14.60
C GLU A 40 -27.12 0.74 14.70
N ARG A 41 -28.18 1.55 14.89
CA ARG A 41 -29.58 1.08 14.97
C ARG A 41 -30.10 0.40 13.69
N GLU A 42 -29.44 0.60 12.58
CA GLU A 42 -29.78 -0.02 11.27
C GLU A 42 -29.11 -1.39 11.08
N LEU A 43 -28.31 -1.83 12.07
CA LEU A 43 -27.54 -3.06 12.02
C LEU A 43 -28.06 -4.05 13.10
N PRO A 44 -28.05 -5.37 12.85
CA PRO A 44 -28.26 -6.36 13.87
C PRO A 44 -27.23 -6.22 15.01
N LEU A 45 -27.67 -6.37 16.27
CA LEU A 45 -26.83 -6.15 17.45
C LEU A 45 -25.56 -7.02 17.48
N ASP A 46 -25.67 -8.28 17.09
CA ASP A 46 -24.54 -9.21 17.03
C ASP A 46 -23.55 -8.81 15.96
N PHE A 47 -24.01 -8.34 14.81
CA PHE A 47 -23.18 -7.83 13.73
C PHE A 47 -22.48 -6.53 14.13
N SER A 48 -23.19 -5.56 14.72
CA SER A 48 -22.62 -4.32 15.23
C SER A 48 -21.49 -4.58 16.24
N ARG A 49 -21.71 -5.52 17.17
CA ARG A 49 -20.70 -5.92 18.16
C ARG A 49 -19.44 -6.51 17.49
N ARG A 50 -19.61 -7.35 16.46
CA ARG A 50 -18.48 -7.89 15.70
C ARG A 50 -17.71 -6.80 14.97
N MET A 51 -18.39 -5.84 14.36
CA MET A 51 -17.75 -4.73 13.66
C MET A 51 -16.99 -3.79 14.58
N LYS A 52 -17.49 -3.52 15.79
CA LYS A 52 -16.75 -2.76 16.82
C LYS A 52 -15.44 -3.42 17.25
N ASN A 53 -15.39 -4.75 17.19
CA ASN A 53 -14.21 -5.54 17.52
C ASN A 53 -13.39 -5.95 16.28
N TYR A 54 -13.74 -5.43 15.10
CA TYR A 54 -13.02 -5.72 13.88
C TYR A 54 -11.61 -5.15 13.94
N LYS A 55 -10.62 -6.02 13.80
CA LYS A 55 -9.21 -5.62 13.90
C LYS A 55 -8.71 -5.08 12.57
N ASN A 56 -8.31 -3.84 12.57
CA ASN A 56 -7.49 -3.22 11.54
C ASN A 56 -6.06 -3.16 12.11
N GLY A 57 -5.07 -3.59 11.41
CA GLY A 57 -3.75 -3.59 12.03
C GLY A 57 -2.64 -4.14 11.16
N SER A 58 -2.90 -4.20 9.86
CA SER A 58 -1.87 -4.50 8.87
C SER A 58 -1.58 -3.21 8.11
N GLY A 59 -0.56 -2.50 8.55
CA GLY A 59 -0.09 -1.32 7.86
C GLY A 59 0.71 -1.66 6.61
N THR A 60 0.55 -0.83 5.60
CA THR A 60 1.33 -0.84 4.37
C THR A 60 2.16 0.43 4.29
N PHE A 61 3.41 0.30 3.88
CA PHE A 61 4.24 1.44 3.53
C PHE A 61 4.34 1.49 2.00
N ARG A 62 3.86 2.57 1.40
CA ARG A 62 3.96 2.76 -0.04
C ARG A 62 4.98 3.82 -0.37
N MET A 63 5.72 3.59 -1.45
CA MET A 63 6.65 4.58 -1.98
C MET A 63 6.59 4.56 -3.49
N ASN A 64 6.48 5.73 -4.09
CA ASN A 64 6.66 5.89 -5.54
C ASN A 64 8.00 6.59 -5.77
N VAL A 65 8.80 6.06 -6.69
CA VAL A 65 10.11 6.61 -7.02
C VAL A 65 10.21 6.91 -8.51
N ALA A 66 10.72 8.09 -8.83
CA ALA A 66 11.14 8.44 -10.18
C ALA A 66 12.56 7.93 -10.38
N LEU A 67 12.79 7.20 -11.48
CA LEU A 67 14.06 6.54 -11.77
C LEU A 67 14.69 7.09 -13.04
N ASP A 68 16.01 7.25 -13.01
CA ASP A 68 16.83 7.61 -14.18
C ASP A 68 16.96 6.47 -15.17
N LYS A 69 16.98 5.24 -14.69
CA LYS A 69 17.07 4.00 -15.47
C LYS A 69 16.29 2.86 -14.82
N LEU A 70 15.99 1.82 -15.59
CA LEU A 70 15.38 0.60 -15.07
C LEU A 70 16.35 -0.13 -14.12
N PRO A 71 15.82 -0.78 -13.04
CA PRO A 71 16.63 -1.61 -12.15
C PRO A 71 17.08 -2.90 -12.84
N GLU A 72 18.28 -3.38 -12.48
CA GLU A 72 18.83 -4.66 -12.94
C GLU A 72 19.00 -5.60 -11.76
N PHE A 73 18.21 -6.67 -11.72
CA PHE A 73 18.24 -7.63 -10.62
C PHE A 73 19.34 -8.69 -10.84
N THR A 74 20.31 -8.75 -9.92
CA THR A 74 21.49 -9.61 -10.03
C THR A 74 21.20 -11.11 -9.83
N CYS A 75 20.06 -11.45 -9.22
CA CYS A 75 19.63 -12.85 -9.06
C CYS A 75 19.20 -13.51 -10.38
N LEU A 76 18.99 -12.73 -11.44
CA LEU A 76 18.60 -13.23 -12.75
C LEU A 76 19.81 -13.49 -13.63
N SER A 77 19.73 -14.51 -14.49
CA SER A 77 20.79 -14.80 -15.47
C SER A 77 20.94 -13.65 -16.49
N ASN A 78 22.13 -13.54 -17.09
CA ASN A 78 22.39 -12.52 -18.12
C ASN A 78 21.42 -12.63 -19.31
N GLN A 79 20.99 -13.86 -19.65
CA GLN A 79 20.03 -14.10 -20.72
C GLN A 79 18.65 -13.49 -20.41
N ILE A 80 18.18 -13.57 -19.17
CA ILE A 80 16.91 -12.96 -18.74
C ILE A 80 17.07 -11.44 -18.69
N ARG A 81 18.20 -10.94 -18.18
CA ARG A 81 18.47 -9.50 -18.05
C ARG A 81 18.68 -8.78 -19.38
N SER A 82 19.06 -9.50 -20.44
CA SER A 82 19.22 -8.91 -21.79
C SER A 82 17.91 -8.40 -22.40
N ASN A 83 16.78 -8.85 -21.86
CA ASN A 83 15.43 -8.42 -22.21
C ASN A 83 14.75 -7.86 -20.96
N SER A 84 14.17 -6.66 -21.03
CA SER A 84 13.49 -6.01 -19.91
C SER A 84 12.05 -6.51 -19.66
N ASP A 85 11.59 -7.54 -20.39
CA ASP A 85 10.21 -8.04 -20.29
C ASP A 85 9.87 -8.56 -18.89
N TYR A 86 10.85 -9.07 -18.14
CA TYR A 86 10.65 -9.49 -16.74
C TYR A 86 10.25 -8.34 -15.80
N LEU A 87 10.50 -7.09 -16.20
CA LEU A 87 10.11 -5.91 -15.44
C LEU A 87 8.64 -5.47 -15.68
N THR A 88 7.96 -6.11 -16.64
CA THR A 88 6.53 -5.82 -16.91
C THR A 88 5.59 -6.46 -15.89
N GLY A 89 6.06 -7.44 -15.16
CA GLY A 89 5.34 -8.10 -14.06
C GLY A 89 5.64 -7.52 -12.70
N GLY A 90 5.02 -8.09 -11.67
CA GLY A 90 5.33 -7.79 -10.28
C GLY A 90 6.66 -8.40 -9.85
N ILE A 91 7.46 -7.64 -9.13
CA ILE A 91 8.72 -8.06 -8.53
C ILE A 91 8.54 -8.11 -7.03
N ILE A 92 8.84 -9.25 -6.42
CA ILE A 92 8.71 -9.42 -4.96
C ILE A 92 10.08 -9.76 -4.37
N ILE A 93 10.55 -8.94 -3.43
CA ILE A 93 11.71 -9.22 -2.60
C ILE A 93 11.21 -9.86 -1.31
N ALA A 94 11.23 -11.20 -1.30
CA ALA A 94 10.89 -12.06 -0.18
C ALA A 94 11.50 -13.44 -0.44
N PRO A 95 12.83 -13.62 -0.28
CA PRO A 95 13.58 -14.75 -0.84
C PRO A 95 13.24 -16.10 -0.20
N THR A 96 12.75 -16.13 1.04
CA THR A 96 12.41 -17.38 1.73
C THR A 96 11.15 -17.22 2.59
N CYS A 97 10.53 -18.33 3.00
CA CYS A 97 9.42 -18.30 3.97
C CYS A 97 9.86 -17.72 5.31
N GLU A 98 11.08 -18.06 5.78
CA GLU A 98 11.61 -17.50 7.01
C GLU A 98 11.79 -15.98 6.95
N TYR A 99 12.14 -15.43 5.77
CA TYR A 99 12.20 -13.98 5.56
C TYR A 99 10.84 -13.33 5.79
N ILE A 100 9.77 -13.92 5.24
CA ILE A 100 8.40 -13.43 5.39
C ILE A 100 7.95 -13.51 6.84
N ASP A 101 8.18 -14.65 7.51
CA ASP A 101 7.83 -14.85 8.92
C ASP A 101 8.57 -13.87 9.82
N LYS A 102 9.88 -13.68 9.58
CA LYS A 102 10.69 -12.72 10.32
C LYS A 102 10.22 -11.29 10.12
N ALA A 103 9.90 -10.90 8.88
CA ALA A 103 9.36 -9.58 8.59
C ALA A 103 8.06 -9.31 9.36
N TYR A 104 7.18 -10.31 9.45
CA TYR A 104 5.96 -10.20 10.25
C TYR A 104 6.24 -10.07 11.74
N LEU A 105 7.08 -10.94 12.31
CA LEU A 105 7.41 -10.92 13.74
C LEU A 105 8.10 -9.62 14.15
N ASP A 106 9.09 -9.16 13.36
CA ASP A 106 9.77 -7.89 13.58
C ASP A 106 8.78 -6.72 13.59
N SER A 107 7.81 -6.70 12.66
CA SER A 107 6.81 -5.64 12.60
C SER A 107 5.95 -5.58 13.87
N LYS A 108 5.64 -6.73 14.47
CA LYS A 108 4.88 -6.80 15.72
C LYS A 108 5.68 -6.39 16.95
N GLN A 109 7.00 -6.59 16.93
CA GLN A 109 7.89 -6.29 18.05
C GLN A 109 8.45 -4.85 17.99
N ASN A 110 8.78 -4.37 16.78
CA ASN A 110 9.56 -3.15 16.57
C ASN A 110 8.81 -2.11 15.71
N GLY A 111 7.62 -2.43 15.23
CA GLY A 111 6.84 -1.57 14.33
C GLY A 111 7.13 -1.78 12.85
N TRP A 112 8.31 -2.27 12.48
CA TRP A 112 8.69 -2.67 11.12
C TRP A 112 9.86 -3.65 11.14
N SER A 113 10.06 -4.41 10.03
CA SER A 113 11.21 -5.29 9.88
C SER A 113 12.46 -4.53 9.42
N LYS A 114 13.62 -5.00 9.82
CA LYS A 114 14.91 -4.58 9.25
C LYS A 114 15.11 -5.11 7.83
N GLU A 115 14.36 -6.13 7.45
CA GLU A 115 14.35 -6.77 6.14
C GLU A 115 12.88 -6.80 5.64
N PRO A 116 12.33 -5.66 5.18
CA PRO A 116 10.93 -5.57 4.81
C PRO A 116 10.63 -6.33 3.51
N ILE A 117 9.44 -6.89 3.41
CA ILE A 117 8.93 -7.41 2.15
C ILE A 117 8.67 -6.23 1.22
N VAL A 118 9.21 -6.27 0.01
CA VAL A 118 9.03 -5.22 -1.00
C VAL A 118 8.40 -5.81 -2.25
N GLU A 119 7.22 -5.33 -2.60
CA GLU A 119 6.59 -5.58 -3.90
C GLU A 119 6.80 -4.35 -4.78
N MET A 120 7.33 -4.54 -5.99
CA MET A 120 7.62 -3.46 -6.91
C MET A 120 6.89 -3.66 -8.23
N LEU A 121 6.26 -2.61 -8.73
CA LEU A 121 5.73 -2.50 -10.09
C LEU A 121 6.40 -1.34 -10.80
N ILE A 122 6.69 -1.50 -12.09
CA ILE A 122 7.28 -0.45 -12.92
C ILE A 122 6.32 -0.15 -14.07
N PRO A 123 5.24 0.62 -13.85
CA PRO A 123 4.18 0.81 -14.83
C PRO A 123 4.66 1.45 -16.13
N THR A 124 5.74 2.18 -16.12
CA THR A 124 6.36 2.76 -17.33
C THR A 124 6.93 1.73 -18.30
N THR A 125 7.04 0.47 -17.92
CA THR A 125 7.38 -0.63 -18.84
C THR A 125 6.22 -0.98 -19.77
N LEU A 126 4.99 -0.70 -19.35
CA LEU A 126 3.75 -0.93 -20.10
C LEU A 126 3.21 0.37 -20.71
N ASP A 127 3.23 1.46 -19.94
CA ASP A 127 2.74 2.78 -20.37
C ASP A 127 3.83 3.83 -20.26
N ARG A 128 4.44 4.13 -21.39
CA ARG A 128 5.54 5.12 -21.49
C ARG A 128 5.09 6.56 -21.29
N THR A 129 3.79 6.83 -21.22
CA THR A 129 3.27 8.21 -21.01
C THR A 129 3.39 8.68 -19.56
N LEU A 130 3.65 7.73 -18.62
CA LEU A 130 3.75 8.00 -17.18
C LEU A 130 5.05 8.68 -16.74
N ALA A 131 6.04 8.80 -17.63
CA ALA A 131 7.31 9.47 -17.33
C ALA A 131 7.90 10.12 -18.60
N PRO A 132 8.81 11.10 -18.47
CA PRO A 132 9.56 11.62 -19.58
C PRO A 132 10.37 10.54 -20.30
N LYS A 133 10.70 10.76 -21.58
CA LYS A 133 11.47 9.81 -22.39
C LYS A 133 12.76 9.41 -21.70
N GLY A 134 12.97 8.10 -21.54
CA GLY A 134 14.16 7.52 -20.90
C GLY A 134 14.13 7.55 -19.37
N LYS A 135 13.03 8.03 -18.76
CA LYS A 135 12.82 7.96 -17.32
C LYS A 135 11.72 6.96 -16.98
N HIS A 136 11.68 6.54 -15.72
CA HIS A 136 10.76 5.50 -15.27
C HIS A 136 10.14 5.88 -13.92
N VAL A 137 9.04 5.21 -13.59
CA VAL A 137 8.40 5.25 -12.28
C VAL A 137 8.31 3.84 -11.76
N ALA A 138 8.72 3.64 -10.51
CA ALA A 138 8.45 2.41 -9.78
C ALA A 138 7.55 2.70 -8.57
N SER A 139 6.57 1.83 -8.36
CA SER A 139 5.70 1.83 -7.19
C SER A 139 6.08 0.67 -6.30
N LEU A 140 6.49 0.97 -5.07
CA LEU A 140 6.85 0.00 -4.06
C LEU A 140 5.71 -0.12 -3.05
N PHE A 141 5.24 -1.34 -2.88
CA PHE A 141 4.22 -1.71 -1.89
C PHE A 141 4.89 -2.62 -0.87
N CYS A 142 5.11 -2.10 0.33
CA CYS A 142 5.92 -2.79 1.32
C CYS A 142 5.08 -3.25 2.51
N GLN A 143 5.42 -4.40 3.03
CA GLN A 143 4.76 -5.07 4.15
C GLN A 143 5.82 -5.59 5.14
N GLN A 144 5.57 -5.71 6.42
CA GLN A 144 4.41 -5.32 7.18
C GLN A 144 4.83 -4.20 8.13
N PHE A 145 3.93 -3.26 8.42
CA PHE A 145 4.23 -2.09 9.24
C PHE A 145 3.13 -1.89 10.28
N ASP A 146 3.50 -1.55 11.51
CA ASP A 146 2.53 -1.22 12.55
C ASP A 146 2.00 0.19 12.32
N PRO A 147 0.68 0.39 12.14
CA PRO A 147 0.12 1.72 11.94
C PRO A 147 0.28 2.64 13.15
N ASN A 148 0.52 2.09 14.36
CA ASN A 148 0.67 2.87 15.60
C ASN A 148 2.06 3.46 15.82
N VAL A 149 3.00 3.26 14.91
CA VAL A 149 4.32 3.89 14.97
C VAL A 149 4.19 5.40 14.75
N ASP A 150 5.03 6.19 15.41
CA ASP A 150 5.20 7.63 15.10
C ASP A 150 5.82 7.83 13.71
N TRP A 151 4.96 7.72 12.68
CA TRP A 151 5.37 7.80 11.28
C TRP A 151 5.86 9.19 10.86
N ASP A 152 5.46 10.25 11.55
CA ASP A 152 5.97 11.59 11.27
C ASP A 152 7.49 11.68 11.51
N SER A 153 8.02 10.95 12.50
CA SER A 153 9.44 10.89 12.80
C SER A 153 10.20 9.75 12.11
N LYS A 154 9.53 8.66 11.68
CA LYS A 154 10.18 7.42 11.22
C LYS A 154 10.12 7.19 9.72
N ARG A 155 9.23 7.88 9.00
CA ARG A 155 8.96 7.63 7.59
C ARG A 155 10.21 7.69 6.68
N GLU A 156 11.11 8.65 6.91
CA GLU A 156 12.32 8.77 6.08
C GLU A 156 13.31 7.64 6.35
N ILE A 157 13.50 7.27 7.61
CA ILE A 157 14.38 6.15 8.01
C ILE A 157 13.92 4.84 7.38
N VAL A 158 12.60 4.61 7.39
CA VAL A 158 12.02 3.39 6.80
C VAL A 158 12.05 3.43 5.27
N ALA A 159 11.85 4.59 4.67
CA ALA A 159 11.99 4.76 3.22
C ALA A 159 13.42 4.44 2.75
N ASP A 160 14.42 4.94 3.46
CA ASP A 160 15.83 4.65 3.14
C ASP A 160 16.16 3.15 3.34
N LEU A 161 15.62 2.52 4.39
CA LEU A 161 15.74 1.07 4.61
C LEU A 161 15.13 0.26 3.45
N ILE A 162 13.96 0.66 2.94
CA ILE A 162 13.34 0.01 1.78
C ILE A 162 14.21 0.15 0.53
N ILE A 163 14.76 1.35 0.30
CA ILE A 163 15.67 1.59 -0.82
C ILE A 163 16.94 0.73 -0.69
N ASP A 164 17.53 0.66 0.51
CA ASP A 164 18.70 -0.16 0.78
C ASP A 164 18.41 -1.67 0.61
N THR A 165 17.18 -2.11 0.95
CA THR A 165 16.73 -3.48 0.68
C THR A 165 16.70 -3.77 -0.82
N VAL A 166 16.19 -2.86 -1.64
CA VAL A 166 16.19 -3.03 -3.11
C VAL A 166 17.61 -3.00 -3.67
N GLU A 167 18.47 -2.10 -3.15
CA GLU A 167 19.88 -1.96 -3.58
C GLU A 167 20.68 -3.28 -3.44
N ILE A 168 20.38 -4.10 -2.42
CA ILE A 168 21.00 -5.43 -2.25
C ILE A 168 20.77 -6.34 -3.47
N TYR A 169 19.58 -6.30 -4.04
CA TYR A 169 19.17 -7.16 -5.17
C TYR A 169 19.37 -6.50 -6.53
N SER A 170 19.44 -5.16 -6.56
CA SER A 170 19.62 -4.35 -7.75
C SER A 170 20.64 -3.24 -7.50
N PRO A 171 21.95 -3.54 -7.54
CA PRO A 171 23.00 -2.56 -7.30
C PRO A 171 22.92 -1.36 -8.25
N GLY A 172 22.96 -0.16 -7.69
CA GLY A 172 22.79 1.11 -8.39
C GLY A 172 21.35 1.62 -8.46
N PHE A 173 20.39 0.90 -7.85
CA PHE A 173 19.00 1.36 -7.72
C PHE A 173 18.92 2.68 -6.97
N LYS A 174 19.59 2.77 -5.81
CA LYS A 174 19.63 3.99 -4.98
C LYS A 174 20.12 5.21 -5.76
N ASN A 175 21.16 5.04 -6.55
CA ASN A 175 21.73 6.12 -7.37
C ASN A 175 20.86 6.50 -8.59
N SER A 176 19.93 5.63 -8.98
CA SER A 176 18.99 5.89 -10.09
C SER A 176 17.76 6.69 -9.65
N ILE A 177 17.55 6.90 -8.34
CA ILE A 177 16.38 7.61 -7.81
C ILE A 177 16.56 9.12 -8.03
N LEU A 178 15.66 9.71 -8.82
CA LEU A 178 15.57 11.14 -9.08
C LEU A 178 14.67 11.88 -8.09
N GLY A 179 13.72 11.16 -7.50
CA GLY A 179 12.79 11.68 -6.51
C GLY A 179 11.94 10.58 -5.92
N LYS A 180 11.43 10.79 -4.72
CA LYS A 180 10.58 9.82 -4.01
C LYS A 180 9.35 10.50 -3.40
N GLN A 181 8.22 9.81 -3.42
CA GLN A 181 7.02 10.11 -2.64
C GLN A 181 6.83 9.00 -1.62
N ILE A 182 6.75 9.37 -0.36
CA ILE A 182 6.57 8.43 0.75
C ILE A 182 5.13 8.52 1.24
N LEU A 183 4.50 7.36 1.39
CA LEU A 183 3.16 7.20 1.94
C LEU A 183 3.23 6.14 3.04
N SER A 184 3.55 6.58 4.26
CA SER A 184 3.50 5.74 5.46
C SER A 184 2.07 5.30 5.77
N PRO A 185 1.83 4.34 6.68
CA PRO A 185 0.48 4.00 7.12
C PRO A 185 -0.34 5.22 7.54
N LEU A 186 0.27 6.17 8.26
CA LEU A 186 -0.36 7.41 8.67
C LEU A 186 -0.68 8.35 7.49
N ASP A 187 0.20 8.43 6.50
CA ASP A 187 -0.07 9.22 5.29
C ASP A 187 -1.22 8.61 4.47
N LEU A 188 -1.29 7.27 4.39
CA LEU A 188 -2.39 6.58 3.72
C LEU A 188 -3.74 6.86 4.40
N GLU A 189 -3.77 6.92 5.73
CA GLU A 189 -4.95 7.33 6.48
C GLU A 189 -5.30 8.81 6.21
N ARG A 190 -4.33 9.72 6.37
CA ARG A 190 -4.54 11.18 6.23
C ARG A 190 -4.95 11.60 4.83
N VAL A 191 -4.35 11.01 3.81
CA VAL A 191 -4.56 11.42 2.40
C VAL A 191 -5.75 10.71 1.77
N PHE A 192 -5.94 9.43 2.08
CA PHE A 192 -6.94 8.57 1.41
C PHE A 192 -8.05 8.07 2.34
N GLY A 193 -8.00 8.37 3.64
CA GLY A 193 -8.96 7.85 4.61
C GLY A 193 -8.89 6.34 4.80
N LEU A 194 -7.75 5.73 4.52
CA LEU A 194 -7.55 4.29 4.76
C LEU A 194 -7.34 4.03 6.26
N VAL A 195 -7.82 2.89 6.75
CA VAL A 195 -7.70 2.44 8.15
C VAL A 195 -7.10 1.06 8.25
#